data_fe781b351138279bb3b9b9a1322c9d90
#
_entry.id   fe781b351138279bb3b9b9a1322c9d90
#
_cell.length_a   1.000
_cell.length_b   1.000
_cell.length_c   1.000
_cell.angle_alpha   90.00
_cell.angle_beta   90.00
_cell.angle_gamma   90.00
#
_symmetry.space_group_name_H-M   'P 1'
#
loop_
_entity.id
_entity.type
_entity.pdbx_description
1 polymer ?
#
loop_
_entity_poly.entity_id
_entity_poly.type
_entity_poly.pdbx_seq_one_letter_code
_entity_poly.pdbx_strand_id
1 'polypeptide(L)'
;MKFISFLSIVLCININAQAPPSQPLTGPGGSDYIHGSVIQTNATSLFTGDGYWLFEPDSPKPDSADVVIFNHGWGVYNPGPYGQWIEHLVKKGNVVIFPKYQQNDGAFFANYTPNAVTGIVDALDELETNVNRVKPRMNHIAIIGHSFGGVISANIAIEYSAYGVPKPDCFMLCEPGPGTSTGHLSTYSNMDTDYKSLIVVGDDDIIVGDTFGKMIFDSTNISTAQKNYIIQYADSPPILEATHNEPLAANSAYDGGTVATVITAAYVASKEDAVDFYCYWKLADALLSCTFYGIDCEYAFGDTPQQRFMGSWSDGTSVTELEVFPKVNGIEESVFTSNSFYPNPVRSTIHFEKEVVDVKLMDLEGKVVLTAENTRQINVSNLSKGVYIINIENTFQKLIIQ
;
A
#
# COMPACT_ATOMS: atom_id res chain seq x y z
N MET A 1 22.28 72.43 -3.36
CA MET A 1 21.40 71.28 -3.54
C MET A 1 22.26 70.04 -3.48
N LYS A 2 22.13 69.24 -2.43
CA LYS A 2 22.82 67.94 -2.31
C LYS A 2 21.87 66.86 -2.85
N PHE A 3 22.22 66.18 -3.94
CA PHE A 3 21.50 65.01 -4.43
C PHE A 3 21.87 63.80 -3.56
N ILE A 4 20.89 63.25 -2.83
CA ILE A 4 21.01 61.98 -2.15
C ILE A 4 20.58 60.91 -3.16
N SER A 5 21.54 60.10 -3.61
CA SER A 5 21.26 58.93 -4.47
C SER A 5 20.82 57.77 -3.59
N PHE A 6 19.56 57.30 -3.77
CA PHE A 6 19.06 56.09 -3.13
C PHE A 6 19.51 54.89 -3.95
N LEU A 7 20.38 54.08 -3.38
CA LEU A 7 20.77 52.77 -3.94
C LEU A 7 19.73 51.74 -3.53
N SER A 8 18.84 51.35 -4.45
CA SER A 8 17.89 50.27 -4.22
C SER A 8 18.61 48.93 -4.38
N ILE A 9 18.84 48.21 -3.31
CA ILE A 9 19.33 46.84 -3.34
C ILE A 9 18.12 45.95 -3.64
N VAL A 10 18.05 45.38 -4.86
CA VAL A 10 17.09 44.34 -5.22
C VAL A 10 17.63 43.01 -4.69
N LEU A 11 17.05 42.53 -3.61
CA LEU A 11 17.33 41.20 -3.09
C LEU A 11 16.59 40.19 -4.00
N CYS A 12 17.29 39.58 -4.93
CA CYS A 12 16.74 38.43 -5.65
C CYS A 12 16.68 37.23 -4.69
N ILE A 13 15.51 36.98 -4.09
CA ILE A 13 15.23 35.73 -3.42
C ILE A 13 14.99 34.70 -4.53
N ASN A 14 15.95 33.78 -4.74
CA ASN A 14 15.73 32.59 -5.53
C ASN A 14 14.76 31.69 -4.73
N ILE A 15 13.47 31.79 -5.01
CA ILE A 15 12.51 30.81 -4.58
C ILE A 15 12.72 29.61 -5.51
N ASN A 16 13.58 28.67 -5.14
CA ASN A 16 13.58 27.36 -5.78
C ASN A 16 12.23 26.75 -5.46
N ALA A 17 11.39 26.57 -6.47
CA ALA A 17 10.16 25.81 -6.30
C ALA A 17 10.56 24.39 -5.88
N GLN A 18 10.02 23.92 -4.78
CA GLN A 18 10.22 22.57 -4.28
C GLN A 18 9.62 21.58 -5.27
N ALA A 19 10.38 20.57 -5.69
CA ALA A 19 9.89 19.54 -6.60
C ALA A 19 9.49 18.29 -5.81
N PRO A 20 8.38 17.63 -6.19
CA PRO A 20 7.96 16.39 -5.57
C PRO A 20 8.96 15.25 -5.85
N PRO A 21 8.95 14.18 -5.05
CA PRO A 21 9.73 12.99 -5.30
C PRO A 21 9.42 12.38 -6.67
N SER A 22 10.44 11.99 -7.40
CA SER A 22 10.31 11.21 -8.64
C SER A 22 10.16 9.72 -8.32
N GLN A 23 9.68 8.93 -9.29
CA GLN A 23 9.60 7.49 -9.16
C GLN A 23 10.96 6.90 -8.75
N PRO A 24 11.02 5.98 -7.77
CA PRO A 24 12.23 5.27 -7.41
C PRO A 24 12.78 4.48 -8.59
N LEU A 25 14.10 4.32 -8.66
CA LEU A 25 14.73 3.54 -9.72
C LEU A 25 14.55 2.02 -9.52
N THR A 26 14.39 1.58 -8.27
CA THR A 26 14.33 0.14 -7.90
C THR A 26 13.42 -0.08 -6.70
N GLY A 27 12.97 -1.33 -6.54
CA GLY A 27 12.15 -1.79 -5.41
C GLY A 27 10.65 -1.53 -5.61
N PRO A 28 9.85 -1.71 -4.56
CA PRO A 28 8.40 -1.48 -4.63
C PRO A 28 8.06 -0.04 -5.05
N GLY A 29 7.20 0.11 -6.07
CA GLY A 29 6.87 1.38 -6.72
C GLY A 29 7.93 1.89 -7.70
N GLY A 30 9.06 1.22 -7.82
CA GLY A 30 10.20 1.63 -8.66
C GLY A 30 10.04 1.27 -10.14
N SER A 31 10.89 1.90 -10.97
CA SER A 31 10.89 1.76 -12.43
C SER A 31 11.81 0.64 -12.96
N ASP A 32 12.27 -0.26 -12.11
CA ASP A 32 13.05 -1.45 -12.46
C ASP A 32 12.20 -2.54 -13.12
N TYR A 33 11.61 -2.18 -14.26
CA TYR A 33 10.71 -3.06 -15.02
C TYR A 33 11.47 -4.21 -15.67
N ILE A 34 10.87 -5.42 -15.59
CA ILE A 34 11.42 -6.64 -16.20
C ILE A 34 10.84 -6.90 -17.61
N HIS A 35 9.76 -6.20 -17.95
CA HIS A 35 9.12 -6.27 -19.27
C HIS A 35 9.07 -4.88 -19.92
N GLY A 36 9.35 -4.82 -21.21
CA GLY A 36 9.46 -3.54 -21.94
C GLY A 36 8.12 -3.05 -22.52
N SER A 37 7.13 -3.92 -22.68
CA SER A 37 5.84 -3.58 -23.28
C SER A 37 4.68 -4.38 -22.71
N VAL A 38 3.48 -3.93 -23.02
CA VAL A 38 2.19 -4.50 -22.58
C VAL A 38 1.36 -4.85 -23.80
N ILE A 39 0.80 -6.05 -23.85
CA ILE A 39 -0.21 -6.44 -24.83
C ILE A 39 -1.59 -6.28 -24.20
N GLN A 40 -2.42 -5.43 -24.80
CA GLN A 40 -3.81 -5.25 -24.39
C GLN A 40 -4.74 -6.09 -25.27
N THR A 41 -5.70 -6.76 -24.65
CA THR A 41 -6.82 -7.41 -25.31
C THR A 41 -8.12 -6.86 -24.75
N ASN A 42 -9.08 -6.55 -25.62
CA ASN A 42 -10.41 -6.08 -25.25
C ASN A 42 -11.44 -7.17 -25.60
N ALA A 43 -12.08 -7.75 -24.59
CA ALA A 43 -13.16 -8.72 -24.69
C ALA A 43 -14.48 -8.16 -24.13
N THR A 44 -14.71 -6.84 -24.28
CA THR A 44 -15.92 -6.17 -23.79
C THR A 44 -16.93 -5.96 -24.91
N SER A 45 -18.18 -5.71 -24.52
CA SER A 45 -19.27 -5.26 -25.39
C SER A 45 -19.81 -3.91 -24.92
N LEU A 46 -20.24 -3.08 -25.87
CA LEU A 46 -20.96 -1.84 -25.54
C LEU A 46 -22.40 -2.11 -25.03
N PHE A 47 -22.90 -3.34 -25.27
CA PHE A 47 -24.31 -3.70 -24.99
C PHE A 47 -24.50 -4.45 -23.68
N THR A 48 -23.40 -4.88 -23.04
CA THR A 48 -23.42 -5.65 -21.78
C THR A 48 -22.61 -4.95 -20.70
N GLY A 49 -22.91 -5.26 -19.44
CA GLY A 49 -22.14 -4.79 -18.28
C GLY A 49 -21.04 -5.74 -17.87
N ASP A 50 -20.84 -6.84 -18.56
CA ASP A 50 -19.82 -7.84 -18.33
C ASP A 50 -18.73 -7.79 -19.41
N GLY A 51 -17.72 -8.64 -19.27
CA GLY A 51 -16.55 -8.66 -20.13
C GLY A 51 -15.30 -8.11 -19.42
N TYR A 52 -14.20 -8.04 -20.13
CA TYR A 52 -12.91 -7.69 -19.53
C TYR A 52 -11.94 -7.08 -20.54
N TRP A 53 -10.96 -6.34 -20.02
CA TRP A 53 -9.68 -6.10 -20.66
C TRP A 53 -8.63 -6.95 -19.99
N LEU A 54 -7.70 -7.45 -20.82
CA LEU A 54 -6.59 -8.27 -20.40
C LEU A 54 -5.29 -7.56 -20.79
N PHE A 55 -4.35 -7.44 -19.85
CA PHE A 55 -3.05 -6.84 -20.06
C PHE A 55 -1.97 -7.85 -19.70
N GLU A 56 -1.11 -8.17 -20.68
CA GLU A 56 -0.10 -9.21 -20.57
C GLU A 56 1.30 -8.62 -20.76
N PRO A 57 2.30 -9.05 -19.96
CA PRO A 57 3.67 -8.61 -20.14
C PRO A 57 4.28 -9.14 -21.43
N ASP A 58 5.08 -8.26 -22.07
CA ASP A 58 5.79 -8.57 -23.32
C ASP A 58 7.16 -7.90 -23.34
N SER A 59 8.06 -8.39 -24.23
CA SER A 59 9.40 -7.85 -24.40
C SER A 59 10.31 -7.93 -23.14
N PRO A 60 10.63 -9.16 -22.64
CA PRO A 60 10.26 -10.46 -23.19
C PRO A 60 8.88 -10.92 -22.70
N LYS A 61 8.17 -11.72 -23.52
CA LYS A 61 6.94 -12.38 -23.08
C LYS A 61 7.30 -13.55 -22.18
N PRO A 62 6.79 -13.64 -20.93
CA PRO A 62 7.03 -14.78 -20.06
C PRO A 62 6.11 -15.95 -20.38
N ASP A 63 6.50 -17.18 -19.99
CA ASP A 63 5.66 -18.36 -20.11
C ASP A 63 4.47 -18.31 -19.15
N SER A 64 4.66 -17.75 -17.96
CA SER A 64 3.63 -17.60 -16.92
C SER A 64 3.83 -16.36 -16.08
N ALA A 65 2.76 -15.83 -15.49
CA ALA A 65 2.78 -14.64 -14.64
C ALA A 65 1.78 -14.76 -13.49
N ASP A 66 2.00 -13.99 -12.43
CA ASP A 66 1.04 -13.79 -11.34
C ASP A 66 -0.14 -12.97 -11.86
N VAL A 67 -1.30 -13.11 -11.23
CA VAL A 67 -2.54 -12.47 -11.69
C VAL A 67 -2.96 -11.38 -10.74
N VAL A 68 -3.23 -10.20 -11.29
CA VAL A 68 -3.86 -9.09 -10.56
C VAL A 68 -5.23 -8.82 -11.18
N ILE A 69 -6.29 -8.99 -10.41
CA ILE A 69 -7.64 -8.58 -10.75
C ILE A 69 -7.80 -7.13 -10.29
N PHE A 70 -8.06 -6.20 -11.23
CA PHE A 70 -8.16 -4.78 -10.94
C PHE A 70 -9.60 -4.29 -11.14
N ASN A 71 -10.34 -4.11 -10.05
CA ASN A 71 -11.71 -3.63 -10.06
C ASN A 71 -11.75 -2.09 -9.99
N HIS A 72 -12.29 -1.45 -11.04
CA HIS A 72 -12.35 0.00 -11.18
C HIS A 72 -13.41 0.67 -10.26
N GLY A 73 -13.34 2.00 -10.10
CA GLY A 73 -14.37 2.80 -9.41
C GLY A 73 -15.66 2.92 -10.23
N TRP A 74 -16.76 3.24 -9.55
CA TRP A 74 -18.05 3.44 -10.22
C TRP A 74 -17.95 4.47 -11.35
N GLY A 75 -18.50 4.14 -12.50
CA GLY A 75 -18.50 4.98 -13.69
C GLY A 75 -17.18 5.00 -14.47
N VAL A 76 -16.09 4.41 -13.98
CA VAL A 76 -14.78 4.41 -14.64
C VAL A 76 -14.51 3.06 -15.32
N TYR A 77 -15.49 2.56 -16.06
CA TYR A 77 -15.45 1.27 -16.80
C TYR A 77 -14.63 1.35 -18.10
N ASN A 78 -13.52 2.07 -18.07
CA ASN A 78 -12.51 2.21 -19.11
C ASN A 78 -11.14 2.15 -18.42
N PRO A 79 -10.20 1.29 -18.85
CA PRO A 79 -8.92 1.14 -18.15
C PRO A 79 -7.98 2.34 -18.29
N GLY A 80 -8.20 3.21 -19.28
CA GLY A 80 -7.32 4.34 -19.56
C GLY A 80 -7.05 5.27 -18.37
N PRO A 81 -8.03 5.63 -17.50
CA PRO A 81 -7.77 6.41 -16.28
C PRO A 81 -6.84 5.75 -15.25
N TYR A 82 -6.69 4.43 -15.26
CA TYR A 82 -5.75 3.66 -14.44
C TYR A 82 -4.52 3.17 -15.23
N GLY A 83 -4.38 3.65 -16.46
CA GLY A 83 -3.48 3.05 -17.45
C GLY A 83 -2.01 3.01 -17.04
N GLN A 84 -1.49 4.01 -16.33
CA GLN A 84 -0.11 4.01 -15.84
C GLN A 84 0.09 2.94 -14.74
N TRP A 85 -0.84 2.81 -13.82
CA TRP A 85 -0.75 1.78 -12.79
C TRP A 85 -0.87 0.37 -13.36
N ILE A 86 -1.80 0.17 -14.32
CA ILE A 86 -1.89 -1.11 -15.06
C ILE A 86 -0.57 -1.41 -15.78
N GLU A 87 0.00 -0.43 -16.47
CA GLU A 87 1.30 -0.58 -17.15
C GLU A 87 2.41 -0.95 -16.17
N HIS A 88 2.47 -0.27 -15.02
CA HIS A 88 3.43 -0.55 -13.96
C HIS A 88 3.32 -2.00 -13.48
N LEU A 89 2.13 -2.45 -13.08
CA LEU A 89 1.89 -3.82 -12.62
C LEU A 89 2.29 -4.86 -13.66
N VAL A 90 1.96 -4.63 -14.93
CA VAL A 90 2.29 -5.55 -16.01
C VAL A 90 3.78 -5.58 -16.32
N LYS A 91 4.44 -4.43 -16.37
CA LYS A 91 5.89 -4.36 -16.59
C LYS A 91 6.71 -4.93 -15.42
N LYS A 92 6.12 -4.98 -14.21
CA LYS A 92 6.68 -5.68 -13.05
C LYS A 92 6.48 -7.21 -13.11
N GLY A 93 5.76 -7.74 -14.09
CA GLY A 93 5.67 -9.17 -14.37
C GLY A 93 4.32 -9.82 -14.06
N ASN A 94 3.27 -9.03 -13.88
CA ASN A 94 1.92 -9.54 -13.64
C ASN A 94 1.08 -9.52 -14.91
N VAL A 95 0.12 -10.44 -15.02
CA VAL A 95 -1.04 -10.28 -15.89
C VAL A 95 -2.09 -9.49 -15.13
N VAL A 96 -2.68 -8.46 -15.74
CA VAL A 96 -3.78 -7.70 -15.17
C VAL A 96 -5.08 -8.00 -15.88
N ILE A 97 -6.10 -8.41 -15.11
CA ILE A 97 -7.48 -8.57 -15.55
C ILE A 97 -8.26 -7.36 -15.04
N PHE A 98 -8.82 -6.58 -15.96
CA PHE A 98 -9.67 -5.42 -15.64
C PHE A 98 -11.10 -5.75 -16.05
N PRO A 99 -11.95 -6.28 -15.16
CA PRO A 99 -13.31 -6.63 -15.49
C PRO A 99 -14.15 -5.37 -15.70
N LYS A 100 -14.97 -5.38 -16.75
CA LYS A 100 -16.02 -4.41 -16.93
C LYS A 100 -17.26 -4.88 -16.18
N TYR A 101 -17.68 -4.18 -15.15
CA TYR A 101 -18.85 -4.59 -14.38
C TYR A 101 -20.07 -3.67 -14.57
N GLN A 102 -19.91 -2.60 -15.36
CA GLN A 102 -20.96 -1.64 -15.69
C GLN A 102 -21.14 -1.50 -17.21
N GLN A 103 -22.40 -1.46 -17.65
CA GLN A 103 -22.72 -1.09 -19.03
C GLN A 103 -22.68 0.43 -19.21
N ASN A 104 -23.21 1.17 -18.24
CA ASN A 104 -23.33 2.62 -18.21
C ASN A 104 -23.55 3.12 -16.76
N ASP A 105 -23.61 4.43 -16.56
CA ASP A 105 -23.76 5.06 -15.25
C ASP A 105 -25.12 4.81 -14.58
N GLY A 106 -26.12 4.30 -15.31
CA GLY A 106 -27.46 3.97 -14.80
C GLY A 106 -27.70 2.49 -14.50
N ALA A 107 -26.65 1.63 -14.56
CA ALA A 107 -26.78 0.20 -14.30
C ALA A 107 -27.10 -0.09 -12.82
N PHE A 108 -27.74 -1.24 -12.56
CA PHE A 108 -28.15 -1.62 -11.21
C PHE A 108 -26.93 -2.16 -10.41
N PHE A 109 -26.68 -1.58 -9.25
CA PHE A 109 -25.57 -1.96 -8.35
C PHE A 109 -25.55 -3.44 -7.96
N ALA A 110 -26.73 -4.08 -7.82
CA ALA A 110 -26.82 -5.50 -7.47
C ALA A 110 -26.15 -6.43 -8.51
N ASN A 111 -25.93 -5.98 -9.73
CA ASN A 111 -25.31 -6.76 -10.78
C ASN A 111 -23.80 -6.56 -10.87
N TYR A 112 -23.23 -5.60 -10.17
CA TYR A 112 -21.83 -5.24 -10.36
C TYR A 112 -20.86 -6.36 -9.97
N THR A 113 -21.01 -6.94 -8.77
CA THR A 113 -20.17 -8.08 -8.38
C THR A 113 -20.37 -9.28 -9.31
N PRO A 114 -21.60 -9.74 -9.64
CA PRO A 114 -21.81 -10.81 -10.63
C PRO A 114 -21.19 -10.51 -12.01
N ASN A 115 -21.33 -9.29 -12.53
CA ASN A 115 -20.73 -8.90 -13.81
C ASN A 115 -19.20 -8.92 -13.76
N ALA A 116 -18.59 -8.41 -12.69
CA ALA A 116 -17.14 -8.49 -12.50
C ALA A 116 -16.65 -9.94 -12.48
N VAL A 117 -17.35 -10.79 -11.73
CA VAL A 117 -17.06 -12.24 -11.66
C VAL A 117 -17.12 -12.90 -13.04
N THR A 118 -18.17 -12.60 -13.83
CA THR A 118 -18.26 -13.14 -15.21
C THR A 118 -17.02 -12.76 -16.01
N GLY A 119 -16.64 -11.49 -16.03
CA GLY A 119 -15.45 -11.03 -16.74
C GLY A 119 -14.15 -11.65 -16.23
N ILE A 120 -14.03 -11.86 -14.91
CA ILE A 120 -12.85 -12.50 -14.28
C ILE A 120 -12.74 -13.96 -14.69
N VAL A 121 -13.83 -14.72 -14.60
CA VAL A 121 -13.85 -16.17 -14.95
C VAL A 121 -13.54 -16.35 -16.42
N ASP A 122 -14.17 -15.57 -17.30
CA ASP A 122 -13.92 -15.64 -18.75
C ASP A 122 -12.47 -15.27 -19.09
N ALA A 123 -11.88 -14.27 -18.40
CA ALA A 123 -10.48 -13.89 -18.62
C ALA A 123 -9.51 -14.98 -18.16
N LEU A 124 -9.77 -15.62 -17.01
CA LEU A 124 -8.96 -16.73 -16.51
C LEU A 124 -9.04 -17.94 -17.43
N ASP A 125 -10.23 -18.29 -17.93
CA ASP A 125 -10.40 -19.38 -18.92
C ASP A 125 -9.62 -19.07 -20.22
N GLU A 126 -9.71 -17.85 -20.74
CA GLU A 126 -8.92 -17.41 -21.90
C GLU A 126 -7.41 -17.56 -21.67
N LEU A 127 -6.91 -17.16 -20.48
CA LEU A 127 -5.50 -17.31 -20.14
C LEU A 127 -5.06 -18.76 -20.01
N GLU A 128 -5.90 -19.63 -19.44
CA GLU A 128 -5.59 -21.05 -19.25
C GLU A 128 -5.67 -21.84 -20.56
N THR A 129 -6.68 -21.60 -21.37
CA THR A 129 -6.98 -22.43 -22.54
C THR A 129 -6.27 -21.97 -23.81
N ASN A 130 -6.09 -20.67 -24.02
CA ASN A 130 -5.46 -20.13 -25.22
C ASN A 130 -3.93 -20.25 -25.15
N VAL A 131 -3.35 -21.06 -26.02
CA VAL A 131 -1.89 -21.33 -26.06
C VAL A 131 -1.02 -20.12 -26.38
N ASN A 132 -1.61 -19.04 -26.89
CA ASN A 132 -0.90 -17.80 -27.22
C ASN A 132 -0.85 -16.81 -26.06
N ARG A 133 -1.50 -17.09 -24.93
CA ARG A 133 -1.51 -16.24 -23.74
C ARG A 133 -0.37 -16.56 -22.80
N VAL A 134 -0.03 -15.60 -21.97
CA VAL A 134 0.79 -15.82 -20.77
C VAL A 134 -0.03 -16.68 -19.80
N LYS A 135 0.53 -17.79 -19.34
CA LYS A 135 -0.23 -18.68 -18.44
C LYS A 135 -0.38 -18.07 -17.05
N PRO A 136 -1.59 -18.06 -16.47
CA PRO A 136 -1.81 -17.55 -15.14
C PRO A 136 -1.23 -18.53 -14.11
N ARG A 137 -0.57 -17.99 -13.06
CA ARG A 137 -0.24 -18.77 -11.87
C ARG A 137 -1.44 -18.78 -10.96
N MET A 138 -2.26 -19.82 -11.03
CA MET A 138 -3.55 -19.93 -10.34
C MET A 138 -3.44 -19.98 -8.80
N ASN A 139 -2.23 -20.13 -8.27
CA ASN A 139 -1.89 -20.04 -6.85
C ASN A 139 -1.24 -18.70 -6.48
N HIS A 140 -1.25 -17.73 -7.37
CA HIS A 140 -0.73 -16.37 -7.17
C HIS A 140 -1.75 -15.38 -7.75
N ILE A 141 -2.84 -15.14 -7.03
CA ILE A 141 -3.91 -14.25 -7.44
C ILE A 141 -4.09 -13.15 -6.40
N ALA A 142 -4.06 -11.92 -6.84
CA ALA A 142 -4.34 -10.74 -6.02
C ALA A 142 -5.55 -9.97 -6.57
N ILE A 143 -6.26 -9.27 -5.70
CA ILE A 143 -7.32 -8.34 -6.09
C ILE A 143 -6.97 -6.94 -5.63
N ILE A 144 -7.01 -5.97 -6.54
CA ILE A 144 -6.95 -4.53 -6.25
C ILE A 144 -8.29 -3.91 -6.61
N GLY A 145 -8.83 -3.06 -5.76
CA GLY A 145 -10.10 -2.39 -6.04
C GLY A 145 -10.12 -0.95 -5.57
N HIS A 146 -10.52 -0.04 -6.46
CA HIS A 146 -10.72 1.37 -6.14
C HIS A 146 -12.20 1.69 -5.94
N SER A 147 -12.52 2.48 -4.91
CA SER A 147 -13.88 2.99 -4.68
C SER A 147 -14.90 1.85 -4.60
N PHE A 148 -15.94 1.84 -5.45
CA PHE A 148 -16.89 0.73 -5.54
C PHE A 148 -16.23 -0.58 -5.98
N GLY A 149 -15.14 -0.52 -6.75
CA GLY A 149 -14.32 -1.69 -7.05
C GLY A 149 -13.69 -2.32 -5.81
N GLY A 150 -13.43 -1.52 -4.77
CA GLY A 150 -13.04 -2.01 -3.44
C GLY A 150 -14.16 -2.81 -2.76
N VAL A 151 -15.42 -2.40 -2.92
CA VAL A 151 -16.59 -3.18 -2.45
C VAL A 151 -16.67 -4.51 -3.16
N ILE A 152 -16.56 -4.51 -4.51
CA ILE A 152 -16.58 -5.73 -5.33
C ILE A 152 -15.44 -6.67 -4.91
N SER A 153 -14.24 -6.12 -4.71
CA SER A 153 -13.05 -6.88 -4.31
C SER A 153 -13.25 -7.57 -2.95
N ALA A 154 -13.81 -6.86 -1.97
CA ALA A 154 -14.13 -7.41 -0.67
C ALA A 154 -15.23 -8.48 -0.73
N ASN A 155 -16.26 -8.31 -1.58
CA ASN A 155 -17.30 -9.31 -1.81
C ASN A 155 -16.71 -10.60 -2.41
N ILE A 156 -15.86 -10.46 -3.45
CA ILE A 156 -15.21 -11.60 -4.08
C ILE A 156 -14.29 -12.32 -3.09
N ALA A 157 -13.54 -11.60 -2.26
CA ALA A 157 -12.67 -12.20 -1.25
C ALA A 157 -13.41 -13.08 -0.22
N ILE A 158 -14.71 -12.85 0.00
CA ILE A 158 -15.55 -13.73 0.86
C ILE A 158 -16.23 -14.82 0.05
N GLU A 159 -16.78 -14.47 -1.11
CA GLU A 159 -17.70 -15.32 -1.86
C GLU A 159 -17.03 -16.03 -3.05
N TYR A 160 -15.68 -15.98 -3.17
CA TYR A 160 -14.92 -16.54 -4.30
C TYR A 160 -15.35 -17.94 -4.69
N SER A 161 -15.57 -18.82 -3.69
CA SER A 161 -15.99 -20.21 -3.93
C SER A 161 -17.40 -20.30 -4.53
N ALA A 162 -18.32 -19.44 -4.07
CA ALA A 162 -19.69 -19.40 -4.59
C ALA A 162 -19.73 -18.85 -6.03
N TYR A 163 -18.79 -17.99 -6.36
CA TYR A 163 -18.65 -17.38 -7.68
C TYR A 163 -17.82 -18.26 -8.67
N GLY A 164 -17.17 -19.31 -8.20
CA GLY A 164 -16.28 -20.12 -9.03
C GLY A 164 -14.97 -19.39 -9.39
N VAL A 165 -14.63 -18.33 -8.70
CA VAL A 165 -13.34 -17.64 -8.80
C VAL A 165 -12.32 -18.39 -7.94
N PRO A 166 -11.09 -18.64 -8.40
CA PRO A 166 -10.04 -19.14 -7.52
C PRO A 166 -9.83 -18.22 -6.34
N LYS A 167 -9.53 -18.80 -5.17
CA LYS A 167 -9.27 -17.99 -3.97
C LYS A 167 -8.13 -17.02 -4.21
N PRO A 168 -8.33 -15.72 -4.05
CA PRO A 168 -7.22 -14.77 -4.05
C PRO A 168 -6.33 -14.99 -2.82
N ASP A 169 -5.04 -14.71 -2.94
CA ASP A 169 -4.08 -14.82 -1.84
C ASP A 169 -3.99 -13.53 -1.03
N CYS A 170 -4.24 -12.40 -1.70
CA CYS A 170 -4.23 -11.09 -1.05
C CYS A 170 -5.17 -10.10 -1.76
N PHE A 171 -5.47 -9.01 -1.08
CA PHE A 171 -6.22 -7.90 -1.66
C PHE A 171 -5.77 -6.52 -1.15
N MET A 172 -5.90 -5.52 -2.02
CA MET A 172 -5.70 -4.10 -1.69
C MET A 172 -6.95 -3.31 -2.06
N LEU A 173 -7.50 -2.59 -1.09
CA LEU A 173 -8.67 -1.74 -1.28
C LEU A 173 -8.23 -0.27 -1.17
N CYS A 174 -8.48 0.49 -2.23
CA CYS A 174 -8.10 1.90 -2.34
C CYS A 174 -9.35 2.75 -2.29
N GLU A 175 -9.46 3.66 -1.31
CA GLU A 175 -10.65 4.49 -1.05
C GLU A 175 -11.97 3.70 -1.17
N PRO A 176 -12.08 2.51 -0.52
CA PRO A 176 -13.21 1.62 -0.75
C PRO A 176 -14.49 2.20 -0.17
N GLY A 177 -15.56 2.19 -0.96
CA GLY A 177 -16.84 2.64 -0.44
C GLY A 177 -18.01 2.49 -1.40
N PRO A 178 -19.20 2.12 -0.90
CA PRO A 178 -20.41 2.03 -1.70
C PRO A 178 -21.04 3.41 -2.00
N GLY A 179 -20.56 4.48 -1.37
CA GLY A 179 -21.24 5.77 -1.41
C GLY A 179 -22.69 5.63 -0.88
N THR A 180 -23.66 6.11 -1.65
CA THR A 180 -25.09 5.96 -1.33
C THR A 180 -25.69 4.69 -1.91
N SER A 181 -24.91 3.82 -2.56
CA SER A 181 -25.40 2.64 -3.25
C SER A 181 -25.47 1.40 -2.34
N THR A 182 -26.15 0.39 -2.83
CA THR A 182 -26.21 -0.96 -2.25
C THR A 182 -25.20 -1.87 -2.99
N GLY A 183 -24.99 -3.09 -2.54
CA GLY A 183 -24.13 -4.04 -3.25
C GLY A 183 -22.95 -4.51 -2.41
N HIS A 184 -22.80 -3.97 -1.20
CA HIS A 184 -21.90 -4.52 -0.18
C HIS A 184 -22.60 -5.63 0.60
N LEU A 185 -21.81 -6.56 1.14
CA LEU A 185 -22.32 -7.61 2.02
C LEU A 185 -22.74 -7.03 3.38
N SER A 186 -23.60 -7.75 4.07
CA SER A 186 -24.06 -7.36 5.42
C SER A 186 -22.96 -7.48 6.47
N THR A 187 -21.94 -8.30 6.22
CA THR A 187 -20.78 -8.51 7.12
C THR A 187 -19.58 -8.99 6.33
N TYR A 188 -18.38 -8.65 6.80
CA TYR A 188 -17.08 -9.13 6.29
C TYR A 188 -16.34 -9.99 7.32
N SER A 189 -16.99 -10.35 8.44
CA SER A 189 -16.39 -11.17 9.50
C SER A 189 -16.09 -12.62 9.10
N ASN A 190 -16.73 -13.10 8.03
CA ASN A 190 -16.54 -14.45 7.50
C ASN A 190 -15.39 -14.54 6.47
N MET A 191 -14.64 -13.45 6.28
CA MET A 191 -13.46 -13.46 5.43
C MET A 191 -12.41 -14.42 5.96
N ASP A 192 -11.77 -15.17 5.08
CA ASP A 192 -10.71 -16.12 5.44
C ASP A 192 -9.58 -15.42 6.18
N THR A 193 -9.03 -16.06 7.20
CA THR A 193 -8.04 -15.44 8.11
C THR A 193 -6.60 -15.48 7.58
N ASP A 194 -6.34 -16.21 6.52
CA ASP A 194 -5.04 -16.38 5.89
C ASP A 194 -4.74 -15.35 4.79
N TYR A 195 -5.69 -14.47 4.48
CA TYR A 195 -5.43 -13.35 3.58
C TYR A 195 -4.34 -12.41 4.09
N LYS A 196 -3.60 -11.83 3.15
CA LYS A 196 -2.87 -10.58 3.39
C LYS A 196 -3.65 -9.42 2.78
N SER A 197 -3.80 -8.32 3.51
CA SER A 197 -4.66 -7.22 3.06
C SER A 197 -4.14 -5.84 3.42
N LEU A 198 -4.29 -4.92 2.48
CA LEU A 198 -4.07 -3.49 2.68
C LEU A 198 -5.35 -2.74 2.35
N ILE A 199 -5.71 -1.79 3.20
CA ILE A 199 -6.81 -0.85 2.97
C ILE A 199 -6.21 0.55 3.06
N VAL A 200 -6.24 1.29 1.96
CA VAL A 200 -5.68 2.64 1.84
C VAL A 200 -6.82 3.63 1.68
N VAL A 201 -6.77 4.72 2.41
CA VAL A 201 -7.74 5.82 2.32
C VAL A 201 -7.01 7.16 2.28
N GLY A 202 -7.52 8.10 1.51
CA GLY A 202 -7.08 9.49 1.52
C GLY A 202 -7.78 10.27 2.64
N ASP A 203 -7.04 11.11 3.38
CA ASP A 203 -7.58 11.93 4.47
C ASP A 203 -8.59 12.98 3.96
N ASP A 204 -8.44 13.42 2.72
CA ASP A 204 -9.32 14.38 2.05
C ASP A 204 -10.39 13.72 1.16
N ASP A 205 -10.62 12.41 1.27
CA ASP A 205 -11.68 11.74 0.52
C ASP A 205 -13.07 12.14 1.03
N ILE A 206 -13.70 13.10 0.35
CA ILE A 206 -15.06 13.56 0.62
C ILE A 206 -16.14 12.81 -0.19
N ILE A 207 -15.75 11.85 -1.03
CA ILE A 207 -16.68 11.12 -1.91
C ILE A 207 -17.28 9.92 -1.16
N VAL A 208 -16.44 9.08 -0.60
CA VAL A 208 -16.88 7.90 0.18
C VAL A 208 -16.35 7.93 1.63
N GLY A 209 -15.31 8.71 1.92
CA GLY A 209 -14.66 8.78 3.22
C GLY A 209 -14.03 7.46 3.63
N ASP A 210 -13.75 7.31 4.90
CA ASP A 210 -12.99 6.19 5.46
C ASP A 210 -13.84 5.08 6.09
N THR A 211 -15.13 5.34 6.31
CA THR A 211 -16.02 4.50 7.14
C THR A 211 -16.11 3.06 6.65
N PHE A 212 -16.21 2.84 5.35
CA PHE A 212 -16.35 1.50 4.79
C PHE A 212 -15.03 0.72 4.88
N GLY A 213 -13.90 1.36 4.55
CA GLY A 213 -12.56 0.77 4.69
C GLY A 213 -12.28 0.35 6.13
N LYS A 214 -12.59 1.23 7.07
CA LYS A 214 -12.43 0.99 8.51
C LYS A 214 -13.34 -0.15 9.00
N MET A 215 -14.60 -0.20 8.53
CA MET A 215 -15.53 -1.27 8.87
C MET A 215 -15.01 -2.64 8.38
N ILE A 216 -14.45 -2.74 7.17
CA ILE A 216 -13.83 -3.98 6.68
C ILE A 216 -12.64 -4.35 7.57
N PHE A 217 -11.72 -3.40 7.82
CA PHE A 217 -10.54 -3.63 8.64
C PHE A 217 -10.90 -4.16 10.04
N ASP A 218 -11.89 -3.53 10.70
CA ASP A 218 -12.30 -3.89 12.06
C ASP A 218 -13.08 -5.21 12.13
N SER A 219 -13.88 -5.52 11.08
CA SER A 219 -14.75 -6.71 11.09
C SER A 219 -14.04 -8.00 10.69
N THR A 220 -12.92 -7.92 9.94
CA THR A 220 -12.20 -9.13 9.52
C THR A 220 -11.35 -9.72 10.62
N ASN A 221 -11.27 -11.06 10.67
CA ASN A 221 -10.45 -11.81 11.62
C ASN A 221 -9.03 -12.09 11.10
N ILE A 222 -8.58 -11.41 10.05
CA ILE A 222 -7.21 -11.48 9.56
C ILE A 222 -6.26 -10.98 10.65
N SER A 223 -5.15 -11.68 10.84
CA SER A 223 -4.12 -11.26 11.80
C SER A 223 -3.63 -9.84 11.54
N THR A 224 -3.39 -9.07 12.59
CA THR A 224 -2.80 -7.73 12.50
C THR A 224 -1.39 -7.70 11.89
N ALA A 225 -0.70 -8.84 11.87
CA ALA A 225 0.56 -9.00 11.16
C ALA A 225 0.38 -9.15 9.63
N GLN A 226 -0.84 -9.36 9.16
CA GLN A 226 -1.21 -9.63 7.77
C GLN A 226 -2.22 -8.62 7.20
N LYS A 227 -2.66 -7.66 7.99
CA LYS A 227 -3.54 -6.57 7.54
C LYS A 227 -3.10 -5.22 8.06
N ASN A 228 -3.14 -4.20 7.21
CA ASN A 228 -3.03 -2.81 7.63
C ASN A 228 -4.15 -1.96 7.04
N TYR A 229 -4.60 -1.00 7.84
CA TYR A 229 -5.38 0.15 7.42
C TYR A 229 -4.45 1.35 7.37
N ILE A 230 -4.42 2.05 6.25
CA ILE A 230 -3.41 3.07 5.93
C ILE A 230 -4.11 4.36 5.55
N ILE A 231 -3.69 5.47 6.14
CA ILE A 231 -4.15 6.81 5.78
C ILE A 231 -3.04 7.52 5.02
N GLN A 232 -3.35 8.00 3.82
CA GLN A 232 -2.49 8.88 3.04
C GLN A 232 -2.93 10.33 3.29
N TYR A 233 -1.98 11.20 3.57
CA TYR A 233 -2.18 12.62 3.85
C TYR A 233 -1.73 13.49 2.68
N ALA A 234 -2.42 14.61 2.48
CA ALA A 234 -1.95 15.63 1.56
C ALA A 234 -0.66 16.31 2.07
N ASP A 235 0.17 16.79 1.14
CA ASP A 235 1.38 17.56 1.44
C ASP A 235 1.59 18.67 0.41
N SER A 236 2.37 19.70 0.75
CA SER A 236 2.61 20.85 -0.14
C SER A 236 3.81 21.69 0.29
N PRO A 237 4.32 22.63 -0.53
CA PRO A 237 4.12 22.82 -1.97
C PRO A 237 5.14 22.07 -2.85
N PRO A 238 4.83 21.70 -4.11
CA PRO A 238 3.52 21.71 -4.73
C PRO A 238 2.58 20.70 -4.08
N ILE A 239 1.29 20.81 -4.30
CA ILE A 239 0.31 19.96 -3.63
C ILE A 239 0.42 18.51 -4.11
N LEU A 240 0.59 17.59 -3.17
CA LEU A 240 0.28 16.17 -3.27
C LEU A 240 -1.05 15.98 -2.58
N GLU A 241 -2.05 15.54 -3.31
CA GLU A 241 -3.43 15.45 -2.81
C GLU A 241 -3.64 14.13 -2.03
N ALA A 242 -4.75 14.06 -1.28
CA ALA A 242 -5.19 12.86 -0.55
C ALA A 242 -6.68 12.60 -0.82
N THR A 243 -7.09 12.81 -2.07
CA THR A 243 -8.49 12.77 -2.49
C THR A 243 -8.91 11.37 -2.94
N HIS A 244 -10.21 11.20 -3.20
CA HIS A 244 -10.78 9.96 -3.74
C HIS A 244 -10.14 9.48 -5.05
N ASN A 245 -9.53 10.37 -5.82
CA ASN A 245 -9.07 10.08 -7.17
C ASN A 245 -7.55 9.76 -7.26
N GLU A 246 -6.86 9.69 -6.14
CA GLU A 246 -5.40 9.41 -6.13
C GLU A 246 -5.01 8.09 -6.81
N PRO A 247 -5.84 7.01 -6.82
CA PRO A 247 -5.53 5.82 -7.59
C PRO A 247 -5.58 5.98 -9.11
N LEU A 248 -5.99 7.15 -9.63
CA LEU A 248 -6.11 7.43 -11.07
C LEU A 248 -4.79 7.97 -11.63
N ALA A 249 -4.13 7.17 -12.44
CA ALA A 249 -2.93 7.53 -13.20
C ALA A 249 -3.16 7.21 -14.68
N ALA A 250 -3.57 8.21 -15.48
CA ALA A 250 -4.06 7.98 -16.84
C ALA A 250 -2.96 7.67 -17.85
N ASN A 251 -3.23 6.68 -18.70
CA ASN A 251 -2.48 6.43 -19.92
C ASN A 251 -3.46 6.19 -21.07
N SER A 252 -3.49 7.13 -22.02
CA SER A 252 -4.40 7.04 -23.18
C SER A 252 -4.08 5.89 -24.14
N ALA A 253 -2.90 5.26 -24.04
CA ALA A 253 -2.59 4.05 -24.80
C ALA A 253 -3.52 2.89 -24.44
N TYR A 254 -4.08 2.89 -23.24
CA TYR A 254 -4.97 1.85 -22.72
C TYR A 254 -6.44 2.27 -22.72
N ASP A 255 -6.77 3.35 -23.43
CA ASP A 255 -8.18 3.78 -23.57
C ASP A 255 -9.01 2.69 -24.24
N GLY A 256 -10.04 2.22 -23.55
CA GLY A 256 -10.99 1.22 -24.04
C GLY A 256 -12.00 1.74 -25.07
N GLY A 257 -11.92 3.00 -25.47
CA GLY A 257 -12.80 3.63 -26.47
C GLY A 257 -14.19 3.99 -25.96
N THR A 258 -14.46 3.84 -24.67
CA THR A 258 -15.76 4.24 -24.08
C THR A 258 -15.69 5.66 -23.54
N VAL A 259 -16.65 6.49 -23.95
CA VAL A 259 -16.75 7.88 -23.49
C VAL A 259 -18.02 8.04 -22.63
N ALA A 260 -17.83 8.50 -21.39
CA ALA A 260 -18.90 8.85 -20.46
C ALA A 260 -18.46 10.05 -19.58
N THR A 261 -19.41 10.71 -18.93
CA THR A 261 -19.10 11.89 -18.11
C THR A 261 -18.12 11.56 -16.99
N VAL A 262 -18.32 10.45 -16.29
CA VAL A 262 -17.45 10.03 -15.19
C VAL A 262 -16.06 9.64 -15.70
N ILE A 263 -15.96 8.93 -16.84
CA ILE A 263 -14.67 8.59 -17.47
C ILE A 263 -13.90 9.84 -17.84
N THR A 264 -14.58 10.85 -18.45
CA THR A 264 -13.95 12.12 -18.79
C THR A 264 -13.46 12.87 -17.54
N ALA A 265 -14.26 12.88 -16.49
CA ALA A 265 -13.85 13.47 -15.21
C ALA A 265 -12.66 12.74 -14.58
N ALA A 266 -12.63 11.41 -14.66
CA ALA A 266 -11.52 10.58 -14.19
C ALA A 266 -10.19 10.91 -14.91
N TYR A 267 -10.22 11.10 -16.24
CA TYR A 267 -9.03 11.56 -16.98
C TYR A 267 -8.57 12.95 -16.55
N VAL A 268 -9.48 13.87 -16.22
CA VAL A 268 -9.13 15.21 -15.76
C VAL A 268 -8.57 15.20 -14.34
N ALA A 269 -9.10 14.34 -13.46
CA ALA A 269 -8.64 14.21 -12.10
C ALA A 269 -7.33 13.41 -11.98
N SER A 270 -7.02 12.60 -12.98
CA SER A 270 -5.86 11.72 -12.98
C SER A 270 -4.55 12.51 -12.94
N LYS A 271 -3.64 12.04 -12.08
CA LYS A 271 -2.26 12.51 -11.98
C LYS A 271 -1.34 11.30 -11.89
N GLU A 272 -0.09 11.47 -12.30
CA GLU A 272 0.98 10.52 -12.03
C GLU A 272 2.05 11.27 -11.24
N ASP A 273 2.16 10.97 -9.95
CA ASP A 273 3.06 11.69 -9.06
C ASP A 273 3.59 10.81 -7.91
N ALA A 274 4.14 11.46 -6.88
CA ALA A 274 4.73 10.78 -5.74
C ALA A 274 3.72 9.91 -4.96
N VAL A 275 2.43 10.23 -4.99
CA VAL A 275 1.40 9.43 -4.32
C VAL A 275 1.26 8.06 -5.01
N ASP A 276 1.32 8.02 -6.36
CA ASP A 276 1.38 6.75 -7.08
C ASP A 276 2.60 5.93 -6.66
N PHE A 277 3.78 6.52 -6.80
CA PHE A 277 5.05 5.81 -6.65
C PHE A 277 5.31 5.31 -5.24
N TYR A 278 4.97 6.12 -4.21
CA TYR A 278 5.32 5.86 -2.81
C TYR A 278 4.13 5.40 -1.95
N CYS A 279 2.89 5.48 -2.46
CA CYS A 279 1.72 4.91 -1.79
C CYS A 279 1.19 3.72 -2.59
N TYR A 280 0.37 3.94 -3.62
CA TYR A 280 -0.40 2.89 -4.28
C TYR A 280 0.46 1.83 -4.95
N TRP A 281 1.43 2.23 -5.79
CA TRP A 281 2.26 1.29 -6.53
C TRP A 281 3.23 0.56 -5.59
N LYS A 282 3.88 1.30 -4.68
CA LYS A 282 4.75 0.71 -3.66
C LYS A 282 4.03 -0.34 -2.82
N LEU A 283 2.86 0.01 -2.29
CA LEU A 283 2.10 -0.88 -1.43
C LEU A 283 1.56 -2.09 -2.20
N ALA A 284 1.11 -1.92 -3.45
CA ALA A 284 0.70 -3.02 -4.31
C ALA A 284 1.86 -3.97 -4.62
N ASP A 285 3.00 -3.46 -5.10
CA ASP A 285 4.20 -4.27 -5.38
C ASP A 285 4.64 -5.04 -4.15
N ALA A 286 4.72 -4.37 -3.00
CA ALA A 286 5.14 -4.99 -1.75
C ALA A 286 4.13 -6.04 -1.25
N LEU A 287 2.83 -5.79 -1.37
CA LEU A 287 1.80 -6.78 -1.04
C LEU A 287 1.93 -8.04 -1.88
N LEU A 288 2.11 -7.89 -3.19
CA LEU A 288 2.31 -8.99 -4.14
C LEU A 288 3.60 -9.76 -3.82
N SER A 289 4.73 -9.06 -3.71
CA SER A 289 6.04 -9.65 -3.41
C SER A 289 6.06 -10.38 -2.07
N CYS A 290 5.47 -9.77 -1.03
CA CYS A 290 5.36 -10.39 0.29
C CYS A 290 4.44 -11.61 0.29
N THR A 291 3.34 -11.56 -0.47
CA THR A 291 2.37 -12.65 -0.48
C THR A 291 2.90 -13.85 -1.24
N PHE A 292 3.42 -13.63 -2.45
CA PHE A 292 3.79 -14.69 -3.36
C PHE A 292 5.21 -15.23 -3.14
N TYR A 293 6.11 -14.37 -2.67
CA TYR A 293 7.54 -14.69 -2.60
C TYR A 293 8.17 -14.49 -1.22
N GLY A 294 7.47 -13.86 -0.27
CA GLY A 294 7.98 -13.60 1.07
C GLY A 294 9.09 -12.54 1.13
N ILE A 295 9.15 -11.65 0.15
CA ILE A 295 10.12 -10.54 0.07
C ILE A 295 9.40 -9.18 0.14
N ASP A 296 10.13 -8.12 0.49
CA ASP A 296 9.62 -6.74 0.60
C ASP A 296 8.46 -6.56 1.60
N CYS A 297 8.30 -7.50 2.54
CA CYS A 297 7.19 -7.47 3.50
C CYS A 297 7.22 -6.22 4.39
N GLU A 298 8.39 -5.67 4.64
CA GLU A 298 8.57 -4.42 5.40
C GLU A 298 8.02 -3.17 4.69
N TYR A 299 7.77 -3.25 3.38
CA TYR A 299 7.09 -2.18 2.64
C TYR A 299 5.57 -2.34 2.64
N ALA A 300 5.07 -3.56 2.93
CA ALA A 300 3.63 -3.86 2.97
C ALA A 300 3.05 -3.82 4.39
N PHE A 301 3.79 -4.31 5.39
CA PHE A 301 3.25 -4.56 6.72
C PHE A 301 4.19 -4.11 7.85
N GLY A 302 3.59 -3.90 9.03
CA GLY A 302 4.32 -3.76 10.29
C GLY A 302 4.61 -2.33 10.72
N ASP A 303 3.97 -1.32 10.13
CA ASP A 303 4.16 0.10 10.47
C ASP A 303 5.65 0.51 10.44
N THR A 304 6.37 -0.03 9.47
CA THR A 304 7.81 0.19 9.32
C THR A 304 8.11 1.55 8.68
N PRO A 305 9.32 2.10 8.83
CA PRO A 305 9.73 3.29 8.09
C PRO A 305 9.62 3.13 6.57
N GLN A 306 9.90 1.92 6.03
CA GLN A 306 9.78 1.62 4.60
C GLN A 306 8.33 1.68 4.13
N GLN A 307 7.40 1.15 4.91
CA GLN A 307 5.97 1.20 4.60
C GLN A 307 5.45 2.64 4.62
N ARG A 308 5.84 3.44 5.62
CA ARG A 308 5.36 4.82 5.78
C ARG A 308 5.97 5.82 4.81
N PHE A 309 7.19 5.59 4.33
CA PHE A 309 7.95 6.56 3.54
C PHE A 309 7.25 6.95 2.24
N MET A 310 7.09 8.26 2.03
CA MET A 310 6.42 8.88 0.87
C MET A 310 7.39 9.64 -0.03
N GLY A 311 8.71 9.41 0.13
CA GLY A 311 9.75 10.12 -0.62
C GLY A 311 10.21 11.39 0.09
N SER A 312 11.09 12.13 -0.59
CA SER A 312 11.63 13.40 -0.10
C SER A 312 11.51 14.48 -1.16
N TRP A 313 11.12 15.67 -0.73
CA TRP A 313 11.14 16.87 -1.54
C TRP A 313 12.55 17.21 -2.03
N SER A 314 12.66 18.02 -3.08
CA SER A 314 13.95 18.38 -3.66
C SER A 314 14.90 19.14 -2.72
N ASP A 315 14.40 19.68 -1.62
CA ASP A 315 15.20 20.33 -0.55
C ASP A 315 15.66 19.33 0.52
N GLY A 316 15.29 18.05 0.41
CA GLY A 316 15.65 16.96 1.32
C GLY A 316 14.68 16.78 2.49
N THR A 317 13.62 17.58 2.61
CA THR A 317 12.57 17.33 3.61
C THR A 317 11.73 16.11 3.20
N SER A 318 11.26 15.33 4.17
CA SER A 318 10.38 14.19 3.90
C SER A 318 8.98 14.68 3.50
N VAL A 319 8.35 13.99 2.54
CA VAL A 319 6.90 14.08 2.34
C VAL A 319 6.20 13.49 3.56
N THR A 320 5.02 14.01 3.90
CA THR A 320 4.19 13.49 5.00
C THR A 320 4.03 11.98 4.87
N GLU A 321 4.47 11.25 5.91
CA GLU A 321 4.44 9.78 5.91
C GLU A 321 3.02 9.24 5.95
N LEU A 322 2.83 8.02 5.45
CA LEU A 322 1.59 7.26 5.62
C LEU A 322 1.37 6.97 7.11
N GLU A 323 0.12 7.07 7.57
CA GLU A 323 -0.27 6.60 8.89
C GLU A 323 -0.81 5.17 8.79
N VAL A 324 -0.21 4.24 9.54
CA VAL A 324 -0.50 2.80 9.44
C VAL A 324 -1.17 2.28 10.71
N PHE A 325 -2.22 1.48 10.57
CA PHE A 325 -2.93 0.83 11.66
C PHE A 325 -3.04 -0.70 11.45
N PRO A 326 -3.03 -1.52 12.53
CA PRO A 326 -2.76 -1.06 13.88
C PRO A 326 -1.35 -0.49 13.94
N LYS A 327 -1.18 0.57 14.67
CA LYS A 327 0.19 0.99 15.02
C LYS A 327 0.81 -0.20 15.72
N VAL A 328 1.83 -0.79 15.09
CA VAL A 328 2.72 -1.63 15.85
C VAL A 328 3.29 -0.66 16.87
N ASN A 329 2.88 -0.80 18.13
CA ASN A 329 3.61 -0.21 19.22
C ASN A 329 5.02 -0.85 19.13
N GLY A 330 5.82 -0.36 18.17
CA GLY A 330 7.23 -0.42 18.31
C GLY A 330 7.43 0.09 19.72
N ILE A 331 8.32 -0.54 20.49
CA ILE A 331 8.80 0.07 21.73
C ILE A 331 8.95 1.53 21.35
N GLU A 332 7.97 2.39 21.75
CA GLU A 332 8.17 3.83 21.61
C GLU A 332 9.59 4.01 22.10
N GLU A 333 10.48 4.60 21.31
CA GLU A 333 11.60 5.29 21.91
C GLU A 333 10.94 6.31 22.82
N SER A 334 10.53 5.82 23.98
CA SER A 334 10.02 6.71 25.03
C SER A 334 11.14 7.72 25.15
N VAL A 335 10.81 8.98 24.89
CA VAL A 335 11.68 10.11 25.23
C VAL A 335 11.98 9.91 26.70
N PHE A 336 13.13 9.25 26.95
CA PHE A 336 13.49 8.75 28.26
C PHE A 336 13.65 9.92 29.20
N THR A 337 12.63 10.15 29.97
CA THR A 337 12.79 10.87 31.22
C THR A 337 13.23 9.85 32.28
N SER A 338 14.52 9.86 32.58
CA SER A 338 15.11 9.61 33.92
C SER A 338 15.67 8.25 34.32
N ASN A 339 15.75 7.20 33.51
CA ASN A 339 16.53 6.01 33.92
C ASN A 339 17.62 5.66 32.89
N SER A 340 18.47 6.67 32.59
CA SER A 340 19.59 6.47 31.67
C SER A 340 20.67 5.60 32.35
N PHE A 341 21.25 4.70 31.55
CA PHE A 341 22.38 3.89 31.94
C PHE A 341 23.53 4.04 30.95
N TYR A 342 24.76 3.83 31.41
CA TYR A 342 25.95 3.94 30.59
C TYR A 342 27.06 2.99 31.06
N PRO A 343 28.03 2.64 30.23
CA PRO A 343 28.03 2.82 28.78
C PRO A 343 27.15 1.82 28.05
N ASN A 344 26.68 2.19 26.87
CA ASN A 344 26.07 1.26 25.93
C ASN A 344 26.61 1.58 24.52
N PRO A 345 27.43 0.69 23.89
CA PRO A 345 27.78 -0.67 24.32
C PRO A 345 28.63 -0.76 25.61
N VAL A 346 28.41 -1.85 26.37
CA VAL A 346 29.12 -2.14 27.63
C VAL A 346 30.07 -3.31 27.50
N ARG A 347 31.17 -3.28 28.28
CA ARG A 347 32.11 -4.43 28.36
C ARG A 347 32.06 -5.18 29.69
N SER A 348 31.85 -4.48 30.78
CA SER A 348 31.89 -5.06 32.13
C SER A 348 30.83 -4.58 33.09
N THR A 349 30.59 -3.27 33.17
CA THR A 349 29.74 -2.70 34.20
C THR A 349 28.81 -1.63 33.59
N ILE A 350 27.53 -1.74 33.86
CA ILE A 350 26.50 -0.74 33.57
C ILE A 350 26.38 0.13 34.80
N HIS A 351 26.30 1.45 34.63
CA HIS A 351 26.04 2.42 35.67
C HIS A 351 24.67 3.10 35.41
N PHE A 352 23.96 3.37 36.48
CA PHE A 352 22.70 4.13 36.48
C PHE A 352 22.92 5.50 37.10
N GLU A 353 22.31 6.53 36.55
CA GLU A 353 22.41 7.89 37.10
C GLU A 353 21.78 8.01 38.48
N LYS A 354 20.78 7.18 38.74
CA LYS A 354 20.09 7.08 40.04
C LYS A 354 20.10 5.62 40.51
N GLU A 355 19.82 5.41 41.79
CA GLU A 355 19.55 4.09 42.32
C GLU A 355 18.24 3.57 41.69
N VAL A 356 18.29 2.39 41.09
CA VAL A 356 17.16 1.71 40.44
C VAL A 356 16.67 0.56 41.29
N VAL A 357 15.35 0.44 41.44
CA VAL A 357 14.74 -0.51 42.41
C VAL A 357 14.72 -1.93 41.84
N ASP A 358 14.41 -2.11 40.55
CA ASP A 358 14.33 -3.42 39.88
C ASP A 358 14.94 -3.34 38.49
N VAL A 359 15.88 -4.24 38.19
CA VAL A 359 16.50 -4.38 36.88
C VAL A 359 16.54 -5.84 36.47
N LYS A 360 16.11 -6.12 35.23
CA LYS A 360 16.17 -7.44 34.61
C LYS A 360 16.87 -7.34 33.25
N LEU A 361 17.91 -8.16 33.04
CA LEU A 361 18.46 -8.38 31.71
C LEU A 361 17.86 -9.66 31.11
N MET A 362 17.44 -9.57 29.85
CA MET A 362 16.87 -10.69 29.12
C MET A 362 17.63 -10.87 27.80
N ASP A 363 17.74 -12.12 27.35
CA ASP A 363 18.17 -12.42 25.99
C ASP A 363 17.04 -12.12 24.97
N LEU A 364 17.34 -12.31 23.69
CA LEU A 364 16.36 -12.04 22.62
C LEU A 364 15.18 -13.04 22.59
N GLU A 365 15.28 -14.14 23.34
CA GLU A 365 14.20 -15.12 23.52
C GLU A 365 13.30 -14.77 24.71
N GLY A 366 13.60 -13.64 25.42
CA GLY A 366 12.87 -13.17 26.59
C GLY A 366 13.24 -13.87 27.89
N LYS A 367 14.27 -14.73 27.91
CA LYS A 367 14.73 -15.39 29.11
C LYS A 367 15.55 -14.42 29.96
N VAL A 368 15.20 -14.28 31.23
CA VAL A 368 15.96 -13.46 32.18
C VAL A 368 17.32 -14.11 32.46
N VAL A 369 18.38 -13.40 32.17
CA VAL A 369 19.79 -13.85 32.34
C VAL A 369 20.49 -13.19 33.52
N LEU A 370 19.97 -12.06 34.02
CA LEU A 370 20.48 -11.36 35.21
C LEU A 370 19.39 -10.50 35.83
N THR A 371 19.35 -10.44 37.17
CA THR A 371 18.48 -9.53 37.93
C THR A 371 19.31 -8.77 38.98
N ALA A 372 18.92 -7.53 39.27
CA ALA A 372 19.48 -6.73 40.34
C ALA A 372 18.41 -5.82 40.94
N GLU A 373 18.52 -5.57 42.24
CA GLU A 373 17.58 -4.71 42.97
C GLU A 373 18.35 -3.65 43.75
N ASN A 374 17.74 -2.46 43.92
CA ASN A 374 18.27 -1.36 44.71
C ASN A 374 19.76 -1.08 44.42
N THR A 375 20.08 -0.84 43.16
CA THR A 375 21.47 -0.74 42.72
C THR A 375 21.72 0.47 41.82
N ARG A 376 22.96 0.94 41.80
CA ARG A 376 23.45 1.98 40.88
C ARG A 376 24.36 1.40 39.78
N GLN A 377 24.69 0.12 39.87
CA GLN A 377 25.54 -0.52 38.86
C GLN A 377 25.30 -2.02 38.79
N ILE A 378 25.54 -2.60 37.61
CA ILE A 378 25.43 -4.04 37.36
C ILE A 378 26.69 -4.51 36.62
N ASN A 379 27.29 -5.59 37.11
CA ASN A 379 28.36 -6.24 36.42
C ASN A 379 27.82 -7.26 35.41
N VAL A 380 28.15 -7.09 34.14
CA VAL A 380 27.76 -7.93 33.02
C VAL A 380 28.91 -8.68 32.38
N SER A 381 30.08 -8.68 32.97
CA SER A 381 31.29 -9.29 32.41
C SER A 381 31.19 -10.81 32.23
N ASN A 382 30.26 -11.47 32.90
CA ASN A 382 29.99 -12.91 32.80
C ASN A 382 28.95 -13.26 31.73
N LEU A 383 28.35 -12.28 31.08
CA LEU A 383 27.42 -12.51 30.01
C LEU A 383 28.14 -12.56 28.65
N SER A 384 27.61 -13.37 27.76
CA SER A 384 28.16 -13.48 26.40
C SER A 384 28.00 -12.16 25.64
N LYS A 385 28.97 -11.91 24.73
CA LYS A 385 28.81 -10.75 23.80
C LYS A 385 27.54 -10.91 22.97
N GLY A 386 26.81 -9.85 22.82
CA GLY A 386 25.54 -9.88 22.09
C GLY A 386 24.60 -8.72 22.41
N VAL A 387 23.39 -8.83 21.89
CA VAL A 387 22.29 -7.89 22.14
C VAL A 387 21.38 -8.48 23.21
N TYR A 388 21.03 -7.66 24.18
CA TYR A 388 20.14 -8.00 25.29
C TYR A 388 19.05 -6.92 25.41
N ILE A 389 18.00 -7.24 26.12
CA ILE A 389 16.97 -6.30 26.56
C ILE A 389 17.18 -6.05 28.06
N ILE A 390 17.36 -4.80 28.46
CA ILE A 390 17.39 -4.40 29.86
C ILE A 390 16.03 -3.78 30.21
N ASN A 391 15.39 -4.32 31.23
CA ASN A 391 14.18 -3.75 31.84
C ASN A 391 14.58 -3.06 33.14
N ILE A 392 14.31 -1.76 33.22
CA ILE A 392 14.55 -0.93 34.40
C ILE A 392 13.20 -0.38 34.85
N GLU A 393 12.67 -0.86 35.98
CA GLU A 393 11.39 -0.37 36.54
C GLU A 393 10.25 -0.34 35.51
N ASN A 394 10.06 -1.44 34.73
CA ASN A 394 9.13 -1.61 33.62
C ASN A 394 9.43 -0.79 32.36
N THR A 395 10.61 -0.19 32.27
CA THR A 395 11.09 0.46 31.06
C THR A 395 12.09 -0.43 30.33
N PHE A 396 11.80 -0.82 29.10
CA PHE A 396 12.65 -1.73 28.30
C PHE A 396 13.59 -0.95 27.38
N GLN A 397 14.87 -1.35 27.33
CA GLN A 397 15.87 -0.72 26.48
C GLN A 397 16.79 -1.78 25.88
N LYS A 398 17.42 -1.44 24.73
CA LYS A 398 18.44 -2.28 24.10
C LYS A 398 19.79 -2.08 24.82
N LEU A 399 20.42 -3.19 25.18
CA LEU A 399 21.79 -3.25 25.71
C LEU A 399 22.68 -4.04 24.77
N ILE A 400 23.87 -3.52 24.48
CA ILE A 400 24.91 -4.21 23.69
C ILE A 400 26.09 -4.55 24.58
N ILE A 401 26.44 -5.84 24.71
CA ILE A 401 27.62 -6.32 25.43
C ILE A 401 28.71 -6.65 24.41
N GLN A 402 29.94 -6.09 24.59
CA GLN A 402 31.11 -6.23 23.70
C GLN A 402 32.27 -7.01 24.29
#